data_962ea3c73c2aae212c0a2d38c9f70fa0
#
_entry.id   962ea3c73c2aae212c0a2d38c9f70fa0
#
_cell.length_a   1.000
_cell.length_b   1.000
_cell.length_c   1.000
_cell.angle_alpha   90.00
_cell.angle_beta   90.00
_cell.angle_gamma   90.00
#
_symmetry.space_group_name_H-M   'P 1'
#
loop_
_entity.id
_entity.type
_entity.pdbx_description
1 polymer ?
#
loop_
_entity_poly.entity_id
_entity_poly.type
_entity_poly.pdbx_seq_one_letter_code
_entity_poly.pdbx_strand_id
1 'polypeptide(L)'
;MNKDNKWTMINALFITVISVLLAFHLKQHYDQITNENHANKDKINIKNKNVRIYQNLTYNRVFPNSKLDIITPVDMSSNAKLPVIFWMHGGGYIAGDKQYKNPLLAKIAEQGYIVVNVNYALAPQYKYPTPLIQMNQATQFIKENKMNLPIDFNQVIIGGDSAGAQLASQFTAIQTNDRLREAMKFDQSFKPSQIKGAILFGGFYNMQTVRETEFPRIQLFMKSYTGEEDWEKSFKNISQMSTVKQSTKNYPPTFLSVGDSDPFESQNIEFSKKLQELNVPVDTLFYDGTHHLHHQYQFHLNKPESIDNIKKVLLFLSRNTSSSGIQTEEKPQIENPSNELPLNPLN
;
A
#
# COMPACT_ATOMS: atom_id res chain seq x y z
N MET A 1 0.81 -40.77 47.72
CA MET A 1 1.12 -39.88 46.58
C MET A 1 2.28 -39.03 47.02
N ASN A 2 3.47 -39.18 46.37
CA ASN A 2 4.73 -38.55 46.79
C ASN A 2 4.61 -37.02 46.53
N LYS A 3 5.27 -36.21 47.37
CA LYS A 3 5.23 -34.72 47.27
C LYS A 3 5.60 -34.23 45.88
N ASP A 4 6.52 -34.88 45.23
CA ASP A 4 6.99 -34.52 43.87
C ASP A 4 5.92 -34.70 42.79
N ASN A 5 5.09 -35.73 42.90
CA ASN A 5 3.96 -35.96 41.96
C ASN A 5 2.85 -34.91 42.12
N LYS A 6 2.68 -34.32 43.31
CA LYS A 6 1.70 -33.25 43.55
C LYS A 6 2.12 -31.93 42.89
N TRP A 7 3.41 -31.60 42.99
CA TRP A 7 3.98 -30.40 42.34
C TRP A 7 3.95 -30.47 40.82
N THR A 8 4.25 -31.65 40.25
CA THR A 8 4.22 -31.86 38.79
C THR A 8 2.80 -31.75 38.28
N MET A 9 1.80 -32.29 38.98
CA MET A 9 0.39 -32.13 38.60
C MET A 9 -0.09 -30.68 38.71
N ILE A 10 0.29 -29.93 39.75
CA ILE A 10 -0.09 -28.53 39.92
C ILE A 10 0.50 -27.66 38.78
N ASN A 11 1.80 -27.88 38.45
CA ASN A 11 2.47 -27.17 37.36
C ASN A 11 1.83 -27.51 36.00
N ALA A 12 1.49 -28.79 35.75
CA ALA A 12 0.78 -29.18 34.51
C ALA A 12 -0.59 -28.53 34.40
N LEU A 13 -1.34 -28.49 35.51
CA LEU A 13 -2.64 -27.83 35.56
C LEU A 13 -2.53 -26.32 35.31
N PHE A 14 -1.51 -25.69 35.90
CA PHE A 14 -1.24 -24.24 35.74
C PHE A 14 -0.88 -23.88 34.29
N ILE A 15 -0.01 -24.68 33.65
CA ILE A 15 0.35 -24.53 32.24
C ILE A 15 -0.88 -24.71 31.34
N THR A 16 -1.74 -25.70 31.63
CA THR A 16 -2.94 -25.95 30.87
C THR A 16 -3.93 -24.78 30.98
N VAL A 17 -4.13 -24.23 32.19
CA VAL A 17 -5.03 -23.08 32.43
C VAL A 17 -4.50 -21.84 31.71
N ILE A 18 -3.19 -21.57 31.77
CA ILE A 18 -2.58 -20.44 31.06
C ILE A 18 -2.75 -20.61 29.55
N SER A 19 -2.55 -21.82 29.02
CA SER A 19 -2.71 -22.11 27.60
C SER A 19 -4.16 -21.91 27.12
N VAL A 20 -5.14 -22.30 27.94
CA VAL A 20 -6.57 -22.09 27.64
C VAL A 20 -6.95 -20.62 27.71
N LEU A 21 -6.45 -19.89 28.71
CA LEU A 21 -6.68 -18.43 28.81
C LEU A 21 -6.03 -17.67 27.64
N LEU A 22 -4.85 -18.07 27.25
CA LEU A 22 -4.15 -17.49 26.09
C LEU A 22 -4.90 -17.78 24.79
N ALA A 23 -5.38 -19.01 24.61
CA ALA A 23 -6.20 -19.38 23.46
C ALA A 23 -7.54 -18.63 23.42
N PHE A 24 -8.16 -18.42 24.59
CA PHE A 24 -9.40 -17.66 24.71
C PHE A 24 -9.17 -16.16 24.40
N HIS A 25 -8.07 -15.56 24.86
CA HIS A 25 -7.68 -14.18 24.55
C HIS A 25 -7.36 -14.03 23.05
N LEU A 26 -6.65 -14.98 22.47
CA LEU A 26 -6.35 -14.99 21.05
C LEU A 26 -7.61 -15.12 20.20
N LYS A 27 -8.57 -15.94 20.66
CA LYS A 27 -9.87 -16.08 20.00
C LYS A 27 -10.70 -14.79 20.10
N GLN A 28 -10.79 -14.18 21.28
CA GLN A 28 -11.51 -12.90 21.45
C GLN A 28 -10.89 -11.80 20.55
N HIS A 29 -9.56 -11.73 20.48
CA HIS A 29 -8.88 -10.77 19.60
C HIS A 29 -9.11 -11.07 18.12
N TYR A 30 -9.14 -12.35 17.76
CA TYR A 30 -9.46 -12.79 16.39
C TYR A 30 -10.92 -12.47 16.04
N ASP A 31 -11.86 -12.75 16.95
CA ASP A 31 -13.29 -12.45 16.78
C ASP A 31 -13.56 -10.94 16.74
N GLN A 32 -12.80 -10.13 17.48
CA GLN A 32 -12.88 -8.67 17.44
C GLN A 32 -12.40 -8.13 16.10
N ILE A 33 -11.26 -8.61 15.59
CA ILE A 33 -10.75 -8.25 14.26
C ILE A 33 -11.68 -8.72 13.15
N THR A 34 -12.26 -9.93 13.27
CA THR A 34 -13.21 -10.46 12.27
C THR A 34 -14.56 -9.75 12.34
N ASN A 35 -15.03 -9.35 13.51
CA ASN A 35 -16.28 -8.59 13.67
C ASN A 35 -16.14 -7.15 13.18
N GLU A 36 -15.00 -6.48 13.38
CA GLU A 36 -14.69 -5.19 12.75
C GLU A 36 -14.63 -5.33 11.22
N ASN A 37 -14.06 -6.42 10.72
CA ASN A 37 -14.05 -6.74 9.29
C ASN A 37 -15.44 -7.10 8.75
N HIS A 38 -16.29 -7.78 9.52
CA HIS A 38 -17.68 -8.09 9.16
C HIS A 38 -18.59 -6.85 9.22
N ALA A 39 -18.45 -6.00 10.22
CA ALA A 39 -19.17 -4.72 10.30
C ALA A 39 -18.82 -3.77 9.14
N ASN A 40 -17.60 -3.89 8.58
CA ASN A 40 -17.22 -3.19 7.35
C ASN A 40 -17.75 -3.90 6.08
N LYS A 41 -17.98 -5.22 6.08
CA LYS A 41 -18.55 -5.93 4.92
C LYS A 41 -19.93 -5.42 4.52
N ASP A 42 -20.79 -5.15 5.48
CA ASP A 42 -22.16 -4.70 5.21
C ASP A 42 -22.24 -3.24 4.77
N LYS A 43 -21.14 -2.47 4.92
CA LYS A 43 -21.07 -1.05 4.53
C LYS A 43 -20.39 -0.82 3.15
N ILE A 44 -19.82 -1.86 2.52
CA ILE A 44 -19.08 -1.73 1.25
C ILE A 44 -20.01 -1.89 0.04
N ASN A 45 -21.24 -1.44 0.15
CA ASN A 45 -22.07 -1.22 -1.04
C ASN A 45 -21.76 0.20 -1.56
N ILE A 46 -20.62 0.34 -2.26
CA ILE A 46 -20.26 1.60 -2.92
C ILE A 46 -21.24 1.81 -4.08
N LYS A 47 -22.40 2.32 -3.75
CA LYS A 47 -23.27 2.99 -4.75
C LYS A 47 -22.66 4.35 -5.06
N ASN A 48 -21.42 4.36 -5.53
CA ASN A 48 -20.85 5.55 -6.11
C ASN A 48 -21.35 5.65 -7.54
N LYS A 49 -22.19 6.65 -7.80
CA LYS A 49 -22.78 6.86 -9.13
C LYS A 49 -21.73 7.26 -10.17
N ASN A 50 -20.55 7.68 -9.73
CA ASN A 50 -19.51 8.27 -10.59
C ASN A 50 -18.43 7.27 -11.03
N VAL A 51 -18.41 6.04 -10.47
CA VAL A 51 -17.45 5.00 -10.87
C VAL A 51 -18.14 3.68 -11.18
N ARG A 52 -17.51 2.91 -12.05
CA ARG A 52 -17.84 1.50 -12.33
C ARG A 52 -16.75 0.62 -11.76
N ILE A 53 -17.12 -0.45 -11.05
CA ILE A 53 -16.19 -1.41 -10.49
C ILE A 53 -16.41 -2.77 -11.14
N TYR A 54 -15.39 -3.27 -11.83
CA TYR A 54 -15.32 -4.63 -12.35
C TYR A 54 -14.62 -5.49 -11.32
N GLN A 55 -15.37 -6.34 -10.61
CA GLN A 55 -14.89 -7.04 -9.44
C GLN A 55 -14.40 -8.46 -9.75
N ASN A 56 -13.39 -8.88 -8.98
CA ASN A 56 -12.92 -10.27 -8.92
C ASN A 56 -12.49 -10.87 -10.27
N LEU A 57 -11.92 -10.04 -11.15
CA LEU A 57 -11.33 -10.52 -12.40
C LEU A 57 -10.12 -11.41 -12.10
N THR A 58 -10.12 -12.61 -12.65
CA THR A 58 -8.98 -13.54 -12.48
C THR A 58 -7.88 -13.16 -13.46
N TYR A 59 -6.74 -12.70 -12.96
CA TYR A 59 -5.60 -12.33 -13.79
C TYR A 59 -4.62 -13.49 -14.03
N ASN A 60 -4.63 -14.50 -13.17
CA ASN A 60 -3.81 -15.70 -13.33
C ASN A 60 -4.45 -16.89 -12.59
N ARG A 61 -4.02 -18.12 -12.90
CA ARG A 61 -4.53 -19.35 -12.26
C ARG A 61 -3.41 -20.20 -11.62
N VAL A 62 -2.16 -19.74 -11.70
CA VAL A 62 -1.01 -20.46 -11.12
C VAL A 62 -1.02 -20.34 -9.60
N PHE A 63 -1.32 -19.14 -9.09
CA PHE A 63 -1.38 -18.89 -7.65
C PHE A 63 -2.82 -18.61 -7.21
N PRO A 64 -3.19 -18.98 -5.98
CA PRO A 64 -4.47 -18.61 -5.43
C PRO A 64 -4.56 -17.09 -5.23
N ASN A 65 -5.76 -16.62 -4.98
CA ASN A 65 -6.06 -15.21 -4.74
C ASN A 65 -5.61 -14.26 -5.89
N SER A 66 -5.35 -14.80 -7.08
CA SER A 66 -5.01 -14.03 -8.29
C SER A 66 -6.23 -13.30 -8.85
N LYS A 67 -6.79 -12.40 -8.05
CA LYS A 67 -7.98 -11.60 -8.36
C LYS A 67 -7.63 -10.12 -8.31
N LEU A 68 -8.26 -9.34 -9.18
CA LEU A 68 -8.17 -7.89 -9.13
C LEU A 68 -9.54 -7.26 -9.35
N ASP A 69 -9.68 -6.01 -8.90
CA ASP A 69 -10.79 -5.15 -9.26
C ASP A 69 -10.27 -4.02 -10.16
N ILE A 70 -11.08 -3.63 -11.16
CA ILE A 70 -10.80 -2.44 -11.96
C ILE A 70 -11.86 -1.40 -11.64
N ILE A 71 -11.44 -0.22 -11.25
CA ILE A 71 -12.32 0.92 -10.94
C ILE A 71 -12.10 1.98 -12.01
N THR A 72 -13.16 2.36 -12.70
CA THR A 72 -13.11 3.37 -13.78
C THR A 72 -14.10 4.49 -13.52
N PRO A 73 -13.87 5.71 -14.00
CA PRO A 73 -14.92 6.70 -14.11
C PRO A 73 -16.10 6.16 -14.92
N VAL A 74 -17.32 6.65 -14.68
CA VAL A 74 -18.49 6.33 -15.51
C VAL A 74 -18.46 7.17 -16.79
N ASP A 75 -18.17 8.46 -16.65
CA ASP A 75 -18.17 9.42 -17.74
C ASP A 75 -16.77 9.55 -18.35
N MET A 76 -16.50 8.72 -19.36
CA MET A 76 -15.29 8.76 -20.16
C MET A 76 -15.64 9.09 -21.61
N SER A 77 -14.95 10.06 -22.21
CA SER A 77 -15.12 10.31 -23.65
C SER A 77 -14.63 9.11 -24.47
N SER A 78 -15.17 8.91 -25.65
CA SER A 78 -14.79 7.82 -26.56
C SER A 78 -13.29 7.82 -26.93
N ASN A 79 -12.64 8.99 -26.87
CA ASN A 79 -11.24 9.20 -27.19
C ASN A 79 -10.36 9.37 -25.93
N ALA A 80 -10.89 9.11 -24.73
CA ALA A 80 -10.14 9.22 -23.49
C ALA A 80 -8.91 8.34 -23.51
N LYS A 81 -7.82 8.82 -22.90
CA LYS A 81 -6.66 8.04 -22.49
C LYS A 81 -6.36 8.41 -21.05
N LEU A 82 -6.60 7.49 -20.14
CA LEU A 82 -6.53 7.72 -18.71
C LEU A 82 -5.31 7.06 -18.10
N PRO A 83 -4.60 7.76 -17.17
CA PRO A 83 -3.56 7.17 -16.39
C PRO A 83 -4.07 5.96 -15.61
N VAL A 84 -3.20 4.98 -15.36
CA VAL A 84 -3.53 3.77 -14.61
C VAL A 84 -2.75 3.69 -13.31
N ILE A 85 -3.45 3.37 -12.24
CA ILE A 85 -2.90 3.17 -10.91
C ILE A 85 -3.01 1.69 -10.55
N PHE A 86 -1.89 1.03 -10.29
CA PHE A 86 -1.87 -0.32 -9.74
C PHE A 86 -1.71 -0.23 -8.23
N TRP A 87 -2.61 -0.85 -7.47
CA TRP A 87 -2.61 -0.80 -6.01
C TRP A 87 -2.44 -2.18 -5.39
N MET A 88 -1.55 -2.30 -4.40
CA MET A 88 -1.34 -3.49 -3.59
C MET A 88 -1.81 -3.21 -2.15
N HIS A 89 -2.68 -4.08 -1.63
CA HIS A 89 -3.23 -3.91 -0.29
C HIS A 89 -2.23 -4.31 0.81
N GLY A 90 -2.39 -3.74 2.01
CA GLY A 90 -1.68 -4.12 3.23
C GLY A 90 -2.22 -5.39 3.88
N GLY A 91 -1.70 -5.69 5.06
CA GLY A 91 -2.08 -6.85 5.87
C GLY A 91 -0.91 -7.74 6.26
N GLY A 92 0.31 -7.19 6.36
CA GLY A 92 1.50 -7.89 6.84
C GLY A 92 1.86 -9.13 6.00
N TYR A 93 1.50 -9.16 4.73
CA TYR A 93 1.65 -10.29 3.80
C TYR A 93 0.79 -11.53 4.12
N ILE A 94 0.17 -11.60 5.29
CA ILE A 94 -0.57 -12.78 5.79
C ILE A 94 -2.09 -12.60 5.80
N ALA A 95 -2.57 -11.40 5.56
CA ALA A 95 -3.97 -11.02 5.59
C ALA A 95 -4.27 -9.88 4.59
N GLY A 96 -5.51 -9.42 4.58
CA GLY A 96 -5.96 -8.32 3.75
C GLY A 96 -6.72 -8.77 2.51
N ASP A 97 -7.42 -7.82 1.92
CA ASP A 97 -8.13 -7.98 0.65
C ASP A 97 -8.30 -6.62 -0.02
N LYS A 98 -8.20 -6.60 -1.34
CA LYS A 98 -8.38 -5.43 -2.20
C LYS A 98 -9.70 -4.68 -1.94
N GLN A 99 -10.79 -5.40 -1.65
CA GLN A 99 -12.11 -4.81 -1.48
C GLN A 99 -12.16 -3.73 -0.39
N TYR A 100 -11.31 -3.84 0.66
CA TYR A 100 -11.24 -2.85 1.74
C TYR A 100 -10.60 -1.52 1.31
N LYS A 101 -9.91 -1.50 0.17
CA LYS A 101 -9.28 -0.31 -0.39
C LYS A 101 -10.16 0.42 -1.41
N ASN A 102 -11.16 -0.28 -1.98
CA ASN A 102 -12.06 0.25 -2.99
C ASN A 102 -12.72 1.59 -2.62
N PRO A 103 -13.15 1.87 -1.36
CA PRO A 103 -13.74 3.16 -1.01
C PRO A 103 -12.83 4.37 -1.26
N LEU A 104 -11.57 4.28 -0.88
CA LEU A 104 -10.57 5.33 -1.13
C LEU A 104 -10.20 5.38 -2.60
N LEU A 105 -9.95 4.23 -3.21
CA LEU A 105 -9.53 4.13 -4.60
C LEU A 105 -10.62 4.60 -5.57
N ALA A 106 -11.89 4.44 -5.22
CA ALA A 106 -13.00 5.00 -5.98
C ALA A 106 -12.97 6.54 -6.01
N LYS A 107 -12.59 7.19 -4.89
CA LYS A 107 -12.42 8.66 -4.85
C LYS A 107 -11.34 9.16 -5.79
N ILE A 108 -10.28 8.36 -5.97
CA ILE A 108 -9.23 8.67 -6.93
C ILE A 108 -9.73 8.42 -8.37
N ALA A 109 -10.39 7.29 -8.60
CA ALA A 109 -10.90 6.94 -9.91
C ALA A 109 -11.91 7.97 -10.46
N GLU A 110 -12.77 8.52 -9.60
CA GLU A 110 -13.72 9.61 -9.95
C GLU A 110 -13.02 10.81 -10.61
N GLN A 111 -11.73 11.02 -10.32
CA GLN A 111 -10.95 12.14 -10.83
C GLN A 111 -10.22 11.83 -12.15
N GLY A 112 -10.63 10.76 -12.85
CA GLY A 112 -10.09 10.44 -14.17
C GLY A 112 -8.95 9.46 -14.21
N TYR A 113 -8.91 8.57 -13.25
CA TYR A 113 -7.91 7.51 -13.19
C TYR A 113 -8.56 6.14 -13.33
N ILE A 114 -7.89 5.22 -14.01
CA ILE A 114 -8.24 3.80 -13.95
C ILE A 114 -7.43 3.18 -12.82
N VAL A 115 -8.11 2.57 -11.85
CA VAL A 115 -7.43 1.94 -10.72
C VAL A 115 -7.56 0.43 -10.83
N VAL A 116 -6.43 -0.26 -10.78
CA VAL A 116 -6.31 -1.72 -10.76
C VAL A 116 -5.90 -2.14 -9.36
N ASN A 117 -6.84 -2.63 -8.58
CA ASN A 117 -6.64 -3.01 -7.19
C ASN A 117 -6.43 -4.52 -7.10
N VAL A 118 -5.22 -4.94 -6.67
CA VAL A 118 -4.70 -6.30 -6.85
C VAL A 118 -4.69 -7.07 -5.54
N ASN A 119 -5.29 -8.26 -5.54
CA ASN A 119 -5.06 -9.28 -4.52
C ASN A 119 -3.86 -10.14 -4.90
N TYR A 120 -3.23 -10.73 -3.90
CA TYR A 120 -2.11 -11.66 -4.05
C TYR A 120 -2.19 -12.82 -3.04
N ALA A 121 -1.47 -13.91 -3.29
CA ALA A 121 -1.39 -15.07 -2.42
C ALA A 121 -0.66 -14.73 -1.12
N LEU A 122 -1.19 -15.20 0.01
CA LEU A 122 -0.76 -14.81 1.35
C LEU A 122 0.26 -15.80 1.93
N ALA A 123 1.20 -15.27 2.69
CA ALA A 123 2.12 -16.02 3.52
C ALA A 123 1.35 -16.64 4.72
N PRO A 124 1.87 -17.73 5.35
CA PRO A 124 3.16 -18.38 5.09
C PRO A 124 3.16 -19.39 3.93
N GLN A 125 2.00 -19.70 3.32
CA GLN A 125 1.91 -20.67 2.23
C GLN A 125 2.63 -20.16 0.97
N TYR A 126 2.52 -18.86 0.69
CA TYR A 126 3.13 -18.20 -0.46
C TYR A 126 4.07 -17.09 0.00
N LYS A 127 5.35 -17.45 0.07
CA LYS A 127 6.42 -16.58 0.58
C LYS A 127 6.95 -15.65 -0.50
N TYR A 128 7.91 -14.83 -0.11
CA TYR A 128 8.72 -14.02 -1.02
C TYR A 128 9.32 -14.88 -2.16
N PRO A 129 9.28 -14.43 -3.42
CA PRO A 129 8.74 -13.17 -3.91
C PRO A 129 7.33 -13.31 -4.56
N THR A 130 6.51 -14.29 -4.16
CA THR A 130 5.23 -14.62 -4.83
C THR A 130 4.32 -13.40 -5.09
N PRO A 131 4.06 -12.48 -4.13
CA PRO A 131 3.22 -11.31 -4.39
C PRO A 131 3.76 -10.39 -5.49
N LEU A 132 5.09 -10.28 -5.62
CA LEU A 132 5.72 -9.49 -6.69
C LEU A 132 5.56 -10.16 -8.06
N ILE A 133 5.68 -11.51 -8.13
CA ILE A 133 5.40 -12.27 -9.34
C ILE A 133 3.95 -12.06 -9.76
N GLN A 134 3.03 -12.13 -8.82
CA GLN A 134 1.60 -11.91 -9.09
C GLN A 134 1.31 -10.48 -9.54
N MET A 135 2.00 -9.48 -8.97
CA MET A 135 1.89 -8.10 -9.47
C MET A 135 2.33 -8.00 -10.93
N ASN A 136 3.45 -8.66 -11.29
CA ASN A 136 3.90 -8.70 -12.69
C ASN A 136 2.86 -9.36 -13.60
N GLN A 137 2.25 -10.46 -13.16
CA GLN A 137 1.17 -11.14 -13.88
C GLN A 137 -0.09 -10.28 -14.02
N ALA A 138 -0.46 -9.55 -12.97
CA ALA A 138 -1.59 -8.60 -13.01
C ALA A 138 -1.34 -7.48 -14.02
N THR A 139 -0.11 -6.93 -14.07
CA THR A 139 0.22 -5.91 -15.07
C THR A 139 0.15 -6.44 -16.50
N GLN A 140 0.61 -7.67 -16.74
CA GLN A 140 0.50 -8.30 -18.07
C GLN A 140 -0.97 -8.52 -18.47
N PHE A 141 -1.78 -9.03 -17.55
CA PHE A 141 -3.23 -9.21 -17.77
C PHE A 141 -3.91 -7.89 -18.20
N ILE A 142 -3.59 -6.79 -17.52
CA ILE A 142 -4.15 -5.48 -17.85
C ILE A 142 -3.60 -4.98 -19.20
N LYS A 143 -2.33 -5.22 -19.52
CA LYS A 143 -1.73 -4.84 -20.83
C LYS A 143 -2.35 -5.58 -22.01
N GLU A 144 -2.84 -6.80 -21.85
CA GLU A 144 -3.63 -7.49 -22.88
C GLU A 144 -4.93 -6.75 -23.20
N ASN A 145 -5.41 -5.93 -22.29
CA ASN A 145 -6.57 -5.02 -22.40
C ASN A 145 -7.82 -5.64 -23.07
N LYS A 146 -8.14 -6.88 -22.71
CA LYS A 146 -9.30 -7.62 -23.27
C LYS A 146 -10.65 -6.91 -23.06
N MET A 147 -10.70 -5.92 -22.15
CA MET A 147 -11.89 -5.12 -21.85
C MET A 147 -11.95 -3.82 -22.65
N ASN A 148 -10.98 -3.53 -23.51
CA ASN A 148 -10.86 -2.31 -24.29
C ASN A 148 -10.99 -1.01 -23.45
N LEU A 149 -10.39 -1.02 -22.26
CA LEU A 149 -10.38 0.16 -21.40
C LEU A 149 -9.42 1.23 -21.97
N PRO A 150 -9.76 2.52 -21.84
CA PRO A 150 -8.96 3.61 -22.38
C PRO A 150 -7.72 3.91 -21.54
N ILE A 151 -6.86 2.93 -21.34
CA ILE A 151 -5.65 3.03 -20.49
C ILE A 151 -4.50 3.66 -21.27
N ASP A 152 -3.86 4.67 -20.67
CA ASP A 152 -2.57 5.19 -21.12
C ASP A 152 -1.42 4.52 -20.35
N PHE A 153 -0.82 3.50 -20.94
CA PHE A 153 0.34 2.82 -20.34
C PHE A 153 1.64 3.64 -20.34
N ASN A 154 1.62 4.87 -20.86
CA ASN A 154 2.72 5.81 -20.67
C ASN A 154 2.57 6.63 -19.38
N GLN A 155 1.47 6.42 -18.64
CA GLN A 155 1.14 7.14 -17.42
C GLN A 155 0.73 6.14 -16.32
N VAL A 156 1.70 5.41 -15.82
CA VAL A 156 1.52 4.36 -14.80
C VAL A 156 1.90 4.91 -13.44
N ILE A 157 1.05 4.68 -12.47
CA ILE A 157 1.31 4.93 -11.04
C ILE A 157 1.28 3.58 -10.32
N ILE A 158 2.20 3.38 -9.38
CA ILE A 158 2.26 2.16 -8.57
C ILE A 158 2.04 2.57 -7.11
N GLY A 159 1.09 1.94 -6.44
CA GLY A 159 0.75 2.32 -5.08
C GLY A 159 0.40 1.14 -4.18
N GLY A 160 0.35 1.44 -2.88
CA GLY A 160 -0.02 0.46 -1.86
C GLY A 160 -0.01 1.03 -0.46
N ASP A 161 -0.43 0.21 0.48
CA ASP A 161 -0.52 0.54 1.89
C ASP A 161 0.16 -0.52 2.77
N SER A 162 0.88 -0.11 3.82
CA SER A 162 1.55 -1.02 4.78
C SER A 162 2.49 -2.02 4.07
N ALA A 163 2.32 -3.32 4.27
CA ALA A 163 3.03 -4.36 3.52
C ALA A 163 2.83 -4.23 2.00
N GLY A 164 1.65 -3.77 1.55
CA GLY A 164 1.39 -3.45 0.15
C GLY A 164 2.20 -2.26 -0.35
N ALA A 165 2.47 -1.26 0.49
CA ALA A 165 3.38 -0.16 0.16
C ALA A 165 4.83 -0.65 0.02
N GLN A 166 5.27 -1.57 0.88
CA GLN A 166 6.58 -2.22 0.71
C GLN A 166 6.63 -2.98 -0.62
N LEU A 167 5.61 -3.79 -0.94
CA LEU A 167 5.54 -4.53 -2.20
C LEU A 167 5.51 -3.59 -3.42
N ALA A 168 4.70 -2.53 -3.37
CA ALA A 168 4.60 -1.53 -4.43
C ALA A 168 5.92 -0.79 -4.63
N SER A 169 6.58 -0.38 -3.55
CA SER A 169 7.88 0.30 -3.61
C SER A 169 8.97 -0.61 -4.18
N GLN A 170 9.01 -1.88 -3.77
CA GLN A 170 9.95 -2.84 -4.31
C GLN A 170 9.66 -3.18 -5.77
N PHE A 171 8.38 -3.34 -6.14
CA PHE A 171 8.01 -3.55 -7.55
C PHE A 171 8.43 -2.36 -8.42
N THR A 172 8.25 -1.14 -7.94
CA THR A 172 8.74 0.07 -8.60
C THR A 172 10.27 0.05 -8.76
N ALA A 173 11.01 -0.35 -7.72
CA ALA A 173 12.46 -0.50 -7.79
C ALA A 173 12.88 -1.57 -8.83
N ILE A 174 12.18 -2.71 -8.90
CA ILE A 174 12.42 -3.75 -9.92
C ILE A 174 12.26 -3.18 -11.33
N GLN A 175 11.28 -2.30 -11.58
CA GLN A 175 11.05 -1.72 -12.89
C GLN A 175 12.09 -0.65 -13.26
N THR A 176 12.75 -0.01 -12.29
CA THR A 176 13.61 1.17 -12.48
C THR A 176 15.09 0.94 -12.15
N ASN A 177 15.43 -0.26 -11.66
CA ASN A 177 16.81 -0.69 -11.35
C ASN A 177 17.10 -2.02 -12.06
N ASP A 178 17.86 -1.95 -13.15
CA ASP A 178 18.18 -3.12 -13.97
C ASP A 178 18.92 -4.21 -13.18
N ARG A 179 19.85 -3.82 -12.28
CA ARG A 179 20.60 -4.77 -11.47
C ARG A 179 19.68 -5.58 -10.56
N LEU A 180 18.70 -4.90 -9.93
CA LEU A 180 17.73 -5.59 -9.08
C LEU A 180 16.85 -6.52 -9.92
N ARG A 181 16.36 -6.04 -11.06
CA ARG A 181 15.51 -6.81 -11.96
C ARG A 181 16.20 -8.08 -12.46
N GLU A 182 17.46 -7.97 -12.89
CA GLU A 182 18.27 -9.09 -13.34
C GLU A 182 18.56 -10.09 -12.21
N ALA A 183 18.95 -9.59 -11.03
CA ALA A 183 19.20 -10.42 -9.85
C ALA A 183 17.97 -11.21 -9.41
N MET A 184 16.78 -10.63 -9.57
CA MET A 184 15.50 -11.25 -9.24
C MET A 184 14.91 -12.07 -10.41
N LYS A 185 15.48 -11.99 -11.62
CA LYS A 185 15.00 -12.62 -12.85
C LYS A 185 13.55 -12.24 -13.18
N PHE A 186 13.24 -10.95 -13.06
CA PHE A 186 11.92 -10.42 -13.40
C PHE A 186 11.89 -9.88 -14.83
N ASP A 187 10.77 -10.11 -15.50
CA ASP A 187 10.47 -9.43 -16.76
C ASP A 187 10.08 -7.98 -16.48
N GLN A 188 10.50 -7.07 -17.33
CA GLN A 188 10.15 -5.67 -17.24
C GLN A 188 8.71 -5.44 -17.73
N SER A 189 7.80 -5.10 -16.83
CA SER A 189 6.43 -4.74 -17.20
C SER A 189 6.32 -3.32 -17.76
N PHE A 190 7.09 -2.39 -17.20
CA PHE A 190 7.07 -0.99 -17.61
C PHE A 190 8.48 -0.43 -17.74
N LYS A 191 8.74 0.37 -18.76
CA LYS A 191 9.96 1.18 -18.85
C LYS A 191 9.94 2.24 -17.73
N PRO A 192 11.09 2.66 -17.18
CA PRO A 192 11.11 3.72 -16.16
C PRO A 192 10.35 4.99 -16.58
N SER A 193 10.43 5.39 -17.84
CA SER A 193 9.73 6.57 -18.39
C SER A 193 8.21 6.47 -18.40
N GLN A 194 7.64 5.27 -18.30
CA GLN A 194 6.20 5.03 -18.24
C GLN A 194 5.66 5.16 -16.82
N ILE A 195 6.51 5.00 -15.79
CA ILE A 195 6.10 5.10 -14.39
C ILE A 195 6.22 6.56 -13.97
N LYS A 196 5.07 7.20 -13.78
CA LYS A 196 4.97 8.64 -13.48
C LYS A 196 4.96 8.93 -11.98
N GLY A 197 4.76 7.93 -11.14
CA GLY A 197 4.82 8.11 -9.71
C GLY A 197 4.61 6.85 -8.90
N ALA A 198 4.94 6.94 -7.61
CA ALA A 198 4.58 5.98 -6.59
C ALA A 198 3.75 6.64 -5.49
N ILE A 199 2.73 5.95 -4.96
CA ILE A 199 1.88 6.41 -3.84
C ILE A 199 1.94 5.37 -2.74
N LEU A 200 2.52 5.72 -1.60
CA LEU A 200 2.89 4.78 -0.56
C LEU A 200 2.38 5.23 0.82
N PHE A 201 1.49 4.46 1.42
CA PHE A 201 0.86 4.78 2.70
C PHE A 201 1.38 3.87 3.82
N GLY A 202 2.03 4.46 4.83
CA GLY A 202 2.46 3.76 6.04
C GLY A 202 3.26 2.48 5.76
N GLY A 203 4.14 2.52 4.78
CA GLY A 203 4.99 1.39 4.42
C GLY A 203 6.27 1.32 5.22
N PHE A 204 7.07 0.29 4.98
CA PHE A 204 8.40 0.12 5.53
C PHE A 204 9.38 -0.30 4.43
N TYR A 205 10.56 0.31 4.42
CA TYR A 205 11.41 0.33 3.22
C TYR A 205 12.86 -0.05 3.48
N ASN A 206 13.27 -0.13 4.75
CA ASN A 206 14.61 -0.59 5.16
C ASN A 206 14.48 -1.82 6.06
N MET A 207 14.81 -2.99 5.51
CA MET A 207 14.73 -4.25 6.24
C MET A 207 15.75 -4.40 7.36
N GLN A 208 16.73 -3.50 7.47
CA GLN A 208 17.71 -3.52 8.58
C GLN A 208 17.20 -2.78 9.82
N THR A 209 16.30 -1.81 9.65
CA THR A 209 15.79 -0.97 10.75
C THR A 209 14.30 -1.19 11.06
N VAL A 210 13.60 -2.01 10.25
CA VAL A 210 12.16 -2.23 10.44
C VAL A 210 11.81 -2.88 11.76
N ARG A 211 12.68 -3.73 12.32
CA ARG A 211 12.46 -4.33 13.65
C ARG A 211 12.48 -3.28 14.76
N GLU A 212 13.33 -2.26 14.64
CA GLU A 212 13.47 -1.16 15.58
C GLU A 212 12.21 -0.28 15.67
N THR A 213 11.32 -0.39 14.72
CA THR A 213 10.01 0.32 14.75
C THR A 213 9.06 -0.24 15.79
N GLU A 214 9.34 -1.44 16.30
CA GLU A 214 8.49 -2.17 17.25
C GLU A 214 7.04 -2.32 16.77
N PHE A 215 6.83 -2.28 15.45
CA PHE A 215 5.48 -2.46 14.87
C PHE A 215 4.87 -3.78 15.36
N PRO A 216 3.63 -3.76 15.87
CA PRO A 216 2.99 -4.96 16.43
C PRO A 216 3.03 -6.12 15.43
N ARG A 217 3.54 -7.27 15.87
CA ARG A 217 3.67 -8.51 15.07
C ARG A 217 4.63 -8.44 13.88
N ILE A 218 5.53 -7.46 13.79
CA ILE A 218 6.49 -7.38 12.69
C ILE A 218 7.30 -8.68 12.54
N GLN A 219 7.66 -9.31 13.66
CA GLN A 219 8.34 -10.61 13.66
C GLN A 219 7.52 -11.70 12.97
N LEU A 220 6.22 -11.79 13.28
CA LEU A 220 5.30 -12.75 12.67
C LEU A 220 5.19 -12.52 11.16
N PHE A 221 5.04 -11.26 10.74
CA PHE A 221 4.87 -10.91 9.34
C PHE A 221 6.11 -11.26 8.52
N MET A 222 7.26 -10.85 9.00
CA MET A 222 8.52 -11.07 8.31
C MET A 222 8.91 -12.54 8.28
N LYS A 223 8.77 -13.27 9.42
CA LYS A 223 8.97 -14.72 9.46
C LYS A 223 8.05 -15.45 8.49
N SER A 224 6.77 -15.09 8.48
CA SER A 224 5.81 -15.73 7.56
C SER A 224 6.18 -15.50 6.10
N TYR A 225 6.56 -14.26 5.75
CA TYR A 225 6.85 -13.88 4.37
C TYR A 225 8.21 -14.38 3.87
N THR A 226 9.26 -14.30 4.70
CA THR A 226 10.60 -14.78 4.33
C THR A 226 10.78 -16.28 4.52
N GLY A 227 10.09 -16.85 5.52
CA GLY A 227 10.26 -18.23 5.97
C GLY A 227 11.38 -18.41 7.00
N GLU A 228 12.00 -17.32 7.46
CA GLU A 228 13.15 -17.33 8.35
C GLU A 228 12.82 -16.65 9.68
N GLU A 229 13.25 -17.26 10.81
CA GLU A 229 13.04 -16.69 12.15
C GLU A 229 13.91 -15.43 12.35
N ASP A 230 15.18 -15.54 12.04
CA ASP A 230 16.16 -14.45 12.10
C ASP A 230 16.34 -13.84 10.70
N TRP A 231 15.25 -13.39 10.13
CA TRP A 231 15.16 -12.99 8.72
C TRP A 231 16.16 -11.88 8.33
N GLU A 232 16.53 -10.99 9.24
CA GLU A 232 17.53 -9.95 8.97
C GLU A 232 18.90 -10.52 8.62
N LYS A 233 19.27 -11.66 9.25
CA LYS A 233 20.59 -12.28 9.08
C LYS A 233 20.56 -13.49 8.15
N SER A 234 19.50 -14.32 8.25
CA SER A 234 19.44 -15.60 7.56
C SER A 234 18.77 -15.54 6.18
N PHE A 235 17.86 -14.57 5.95
CA PHE A 235 17.20 -14.48 4.67
C PHE A 235 18.08 -13.81 3.61
N LYS A 236 18.67 -14.65 2.75
CA LYS A 236 19.67 -14.23 1.72
C LYS A 236 19.21 -13.11 0.79
N ASN A 237 17.87 -12.96 0.58
CA ASN A 237 17.30 -11.96 -0.31
C ASN A 237 16.82 -10.69 0.43
N ILE A 238 17.15 -10.52 1.70
CA ILE A 238 16.67 -9.41 2.53
C ILE A 238 17.03 -8.04 1.93
N SER A 239 18.21 -7.92 1.32
CA SER A 239 18.64 -6.69 0.65
C SER A 239 17.77 -6.32 -0.55
N GLN A 240 17.19 -7.30 -1.26
CA GLN A 240 16.28 -7.05 -2.37
C GLN A 240 14.96 -6.41 -1.91
N MET A 241 14.53 -6.68 -0.68
CA MET A 241 13.32 -6.13 -0.08
C MET A 241 13.51 -4.69 0.44
N SER A 242 14.76 -4.27 0.69
CA SER A 242 15.06 -2.93 1.21
C SER A 242 15.02 -1.89 0.10
N THR A 243 13.87 -1.26 -0.13
CA THR A 243 13.71 -0.27 -1.21
C THR A 243 14.65 0.93 -1.03
N VAL A 244 14.97 1.32 0.22
CA VAL A 244 16.00 2.34 0.52
C VAL A 244 17.34 2.01 -0.14
N LYS A 245 17.71 0.71 -0.20
CA LYS A 245 18.97 0.26 -0.83
C LYS A 245 18.85 0.07 -2.34
N GLN A 246 17.65 -0.21 -2.83
CA GLN A 246 17.42 -0.58 -4.22
C GLN A 246 16.97 0.59 -5.10
N SER A 247 16.56 1.71 -4.49
CA SER A 247 16.20 2.92 -5.23
C SER A 247 17.43 3.54 -5.89
N THR A 248 17.22 4.03 -7.11
CA THR A 248 18.23 4.74 -7.91
C THR A 248 17.67 6.08 -8.36
N LYS A 249 18.49 6.92 -9.01
CA LYS A 249 18.04 8.18 -9.62
C LYS A 249 16.90 8.01 -10.66
N ASN A 250 16.66 6.79 -11.12
CA ASN A 250 15.58 6.46 -12.06
C ASN A 250 14.26 6.11 -11.35
N TYR A 251 14.24 6.13 -10.00
CA TYR A 251 13.01 5.93 -9.24
C TYR A 251 12.04 7.08 -9.53
N PRO A 252 10.73 6.84 -9.67
CA PRO A 252 9.79 7.90 -10.06
C PRO A 252 9.51 8.87 -8.92
N PRO A 253 8.92 10.05 -9.20
CA PRO A 253 8.34 10.91 -8.17
C PRO A 253 7.48 10.11 -7.21
N THR A 254 7.56 10.41 -5.91
CA THR A 254 6.92 9.57 -4.89
C THR A 254 6.13 10.41 -3.89
N PHE A 255 4.90 10.00 -3.60
CA PHE A 255 4.08 10.50 -2.50
C PHE A 255 4.16 9.54 -1.33
N LEU A 256 4.57 10.04 -0.16
CA LEU A 256 4.65 9.30 1.09
C LEU A 256 3.69 9.89 2.12
N SER A 257 2.90 9.05 2.76
CA SER A 257 2.01 9.46 3.83
C SER A 257 2.01 8.43 4.96
N VAL A 258 2.19 8.90 6.18
CA VAL A 258 2.21 8.07 7.39
C VAL A 258 1.62 8.85 8.56
N GLY A 259 0.98 8.17 9.50
CA GLY A 259 0.47 8.81 10.72
C GLY A 259 1.60 9.14 11.70
N ASP A 260 1.43 10.21 12.45
CA ASP A 260 2.36 10.69 13.47
C ASP A 260 2.37 9.85 14.78
N SER A 261 1.54 8.83 14.85
CA SER A 261 1.55 7.77 15.87
C SER A 261 1.66 6.38 15.23
N ASP A 262 2.09 6.31 13.97
CA ASP A 262 2.35 5.06 13.26
C ASP A 262 3.80 4.60 13.54
N PRO A 263 4.04 3.41 14.05
CA PRO A 263 5.41 2.93 14.27
C PRO A 263 6.29 2.94 13.02
N PHE A 264 5.70 2.94 11.81
CA PHE A 264 6.47 3.06 10.57
C PHE A 264 6.83 4.49 10.16
N GLU A 265 6.59 5.49 10.99
CA GLU A 265 6.93 6.87 10.67
C GLU A 265 8.42 7.03 10.33
N SER A 266 9.31 6.45 11.14
CA SER A 266 10.77 6.48 10.92
C SER A 266 11.18 5.90 9.56
N GLN A 267 10.51 4.84 9.10
CA GLN A 267 10.74 4.20 7.81
C GLN A 267 10.36 5.12 6.64
N ASN A 268 9.29 5.89 6.78
CA ASN A 268 8.83 6.83 5.78
C ASN A 268 9.74 8.07 5.72
N ILE A 269 10.20 8.56 6.86
CA ILE A 269 11.19 9.64 6.94
C ILE A 269 12.52 9.21 6.32
N GLU A 270 13.03 8.02 6.64
CA GLU A 270 14.26 7.48 6.06
C GLU A 270 14.16 7.37 4.54
N PHE A 271 13.05 6.83 4.04
CA PHE A 271 12.87 6.65 2.60
C PHE A 271 12.72 7.99 1.87
N SER A 272 12.03 8.97 2.45
CA SER A 272 11.93 10.31 1.87
C SER A 272 13.30 10.98 1.73
N LYS A 273 14.15 10.89 2.76
CA LYS A 273 15.54 11.39 2.73
C LYS A 273 16.35 10.69 1.64
N LYS A 274 16.23 9.37 1.54
CA LYS A 274 16.92 8.60 0.50
C LYS A 274 16.54 9.03 -0.91
N LEU A 275 15.27 9.28 -1.17
CA LEU A 275 14.80 9.78 -2.46
C LEU A 275 15.34 11.17 -2.75
N GLN A 276 15.38 12.07 -1.76
CA GLN A 276 15.97 13.40 -1.89
C GLN A 276 17.47 13.34 -2.21
N GLU A 277 18.24 12.46 -1.55
CA GLU A 277 19.66 12.22 -1.86
C GLU A 277 19.90 11.77 -3.30
N LEU A 278 18.94 11.04 -3.87
CA LEU A 278 18.96 10.59 -5.26
C LEU A 278 18.44 11.64 -6.26
N ASN A 279 18.08 12.83 -5.80
CA ASN A 279 17.39 13.88 -6.56
C ASN A 279 16.08 13.40 -7.20
N VAL A 280 15.38 12.48 -6.54
CA VAL A 280 14.03 12.03 -6.92
C VAL A 280 13.01 12.94 -6.23
N PRO A 281 12.06 13.54 -6.96
CA PRO A 281 11.01 14.35 -6.36
C PRO A 281 10.18 13.53 -5.35
N VAL A 282 9.99 14.07 -4.16
CA VAL A 282 9.19 13.43 -3.12
C VAL A 282 8.26 14.43 -2.46
N ASP A 283 6.99 14.10 -2.43
CA ASP A 283 5.96 14.79 -1.66
C ASP A 283 5.67 13.98 -0.39
N THR A 284 5.60 14.64 0.73
CA THR A 284 5.30 13.99 2.01
C THR A 284 4.07 14.59 2.66
N LEU A 285 3.29 13.75 3.33
CA LEU A 285 2.26 14.17 4.28
C LEU A 285 2.58 13.51 5.61
N PHE A 286 3.41 14.17 6.39
CA PHE A 286 3.79 13.80 7.74
C PHE A 286 3.26 14.86 8.70
N TYR A 287 2.65 14.44 9.78
CA TYR A 287 2.09 15.33 10.80
C TYR A 287 3.11 15.56 11.92
N ASP A 288 2.85 16.50 12.79
CA ASP A 288 3.79 17.03 13.78
C ASP A 288 3.75 16.33 15.17
N GLY A 289 3.04 15.22 15.27
CA GLY A 289 2.86 14.46 16.52
C GLY A 289 1.62 14.88 17.33
N THR A 290 0.88 15.89 16.91
CA THR A 290 -0.29 16.39 17.63
C THR A 290 -1.62 15.76 17.18
N HIS A 291 -1.63 15.11 16.02
CA HIS A 291 -2.83 14.50 15.43
C HIS A 291 -3.13 13.09 15.94
N HIS A 292 -2.14 12.40 16.52
CA HIS A 292 -2.26 11.04 17.04
C HIS A 292 -2.83 10.04 16.02
N LEU A 293 -2.37 10.13 14.78
CA LEU A 293 -2.83 9.30 13.66
C LEU A 293 -2.10 7.95 13.67
N HIS A 294 -2.86 6.91 13.90
CA HIS A 294 -2.35 5.54 13.89
C HIS A 294 -2.21 4.97 12.47
N HIS A 295 -1.67 3.76 12.42
CA HIS A 295 -1.47 3.02 11.18
C HIS A 295 -2.72 2.95 10.33
N GLN A 296 -2.57 3.31 9.02
CA GLN A 296 -3.61 3.31 8.00
C GLN A 296 -4.76 4.32 8.20
N TYR A 297 -4.49 5.47 8.87
CA TYR A 297 -5.47 6.55 9.04
C TYR A 297 -6.10 6.99 7.72
N GLN A 298 -5.37 6.86 6.60
CA GLN A 298 -5.77 7.26 5.25
C GLN A 298 -7.11 6.65 4.79
N PHE A 299 -7.48 5.49 5.35
CA PHE A 299 -8.72 4.79 4.98
C PHE A 299 -9.93 5.17 5.85
N HIS A 300 -9.76 6.03 6.84
CA HIS A 300 -10.87 6.56 7.65
C HIS A 300 -11.50 7.79 6.99
N LEU A 301 -12.23 7.58 5.87
CA LEU A 301 -12.71 8.61 4.95
C LEU A 301 -13.63 9.69 5.55
N ASN A 302 -14.04 9.54 6.80
CA ASN A 302 -14.81 10.51 7.57
C ASN A 302 -13.93 11.47 8.40
N LYS A 303 -12.61 11.27 8.42
CA LYS A 303 -11.68 12.12 9.18
C LYS A 303 -11.08 13.22 8.29
N PRO A 304 -10.88 14.43 8.83
CA PRO A 304 -10.27 15.54 8.09
C PRO A 304 -8.91 15.19 7.49
N GLU A 305 -8.05 14.48 8.22
CA GLU A 305 -6.71 14.10 7.80
C GLU A 305 -6.72 13.11 6.62
N SER A 306 -7.72 12.21 6.59
CA SER A 306 -7.92 11.31 5.45
C SER A 306 -8.40 12.05 4.21
N ILE A 307 -9.24 13.07 4.39
CA ILE A 307 -9.69 13.94 3.31
C ILE A 307 -8.51 14.77 2.78
N ASP A 308 -7.67 15.31 3.67
CA ASP A 308 -6.45 16.03 3.29
C ASP A 308 -5.48 15.12 2.54
N ASN A 309 -5.30 13.89 3.01
CA ASN A 309 -4.49 12.89 2.30
C ASN A 309 -4.98 12.66 0.87
N ILE A 310 -6.30 12.51 0.64
CA ILE A 310 -6.86 12.35 -0.71
C ILE A 310 -6.56 13.59 -1.56
N LYS A 311 -6.76 14.81 -1.03
CA LYS A 311 -6.47 16.06 -1.75
C LYS A 311 -5.00 16.15 -2.16
N LYS A 312 -4.07 15.81 -1.27
CA LYS A 312 -2.63 15.80 -1.55
C LYS A 312 -2.25 14.74 -2.59
N VAL A 313 -2.84 13.54 -2.51
CA VAL A 313 -2.70 12.50 -3.55
C VAL A 313 -3.16 13.00 -4.91
N LEU A 314 -4.33 13.63 -4.98
CA LEU A 314 -4.87 14.14 -6.25
C LEU A 314 -4.00 15.27 -6.82
N LEU A 315 -3.48 16.14 -5.96
CA LEU A 315 -2.51 17.17 -6.36
C LEU A 315 -1.21 16.55 -6.89
N PHE A 316 -0.66 15.54 -6.21
CA PHE A 316 0.50 14.79 -6.68
C PHE A 316 0.24 14.15 -8.05
N LEU A 317 -0.89 13.47 -8.20
CA LEU A 317 -1.29 12.84 -9.46
C LEU A 317 -1.42 13.87 -10.59
N SER A 318 -2.08 15.02 -10.36
CA SER A 318 -2.30 16.04 -11.39
C SER A 318 -0.99 16.70 -11.88
N ARG A 319 0.06 16.72 -11.05
CA ARG A 319 1.38 17.25 -11.43
C ARG A 319 2.22 16.23 -12.22
N ASN A 320 1.99 14.94 -11.98
CA ASN A 320 2.83 13.90 -12.56
C ASN A 320 2.16 13.15 -13.72
N THR A 321 0.85 13.35 -13.92
CA THR A 321 0.09 12.74 -15.02
C THR A 321 -0.74 13.79 -15.75
N SER A 322 -1.12 13.48 -16.99
CA SER A 322 -2.09 14.25 -17.76
C SER A 322 -3.27 13.36 -18.12
N SER A 323 -4.47 13.70 -17.66
CA SER A 323 -5.70 13.05 -18.12
C SER A 323 -6.29 13.82 -19.30
N SER A 324 -6.38 13.20 -20.48
CA SER A 324 -7.14 13.71 -21.59
C SER A 324 -8.47 12.97 -21.65
N GLY A 325 -9.58 13.67 -21.42
CA GLY A 325 -10.90 13.10 -21.72
C GLY A 325 -11.94 13.01 -20.61
N ILE A 326 -11.77 13.75 -19.51
CA ILE A 326 -12.90 14.07 -18.63
C ILE A 326 -13.41 15.45 -19.01
N GLN A 327 -14.68 15.55 -19.42
CA GLN A 327 -15.40 16.81 -19.43
C GLN A 327 -15.74 17.17 -17.99
N THR A 328 -14.82 17.84 -17.30
CA THR A 328 -15.16 18.53 -16.06
C THR A 328 -15.62 19.92 -16.44
N GLU A 329 -16.89 20.21 -16.18
CA GLU A 329 -17.31 21.59 -15.96
C GLU A 329 -16.42 22.13 -14.83
N GLU A 330 -15.66 23.18 -15.15
CA GLU A 330 -14.76 23.97 -14.30
C GLU A 330 -13.91 23.20 -13.25
N LYS A 331 -12.60 23.20 -13.53
CA LYS A 331 -11.60 22.89 -12.47
C LYS A 331 -11.85 23.84 -11.30
N PRO A 332 -11.94 23.36 -10.04
CA PRO A 332 -11.98 24.26 -8.91
C PRO A 332 -10.71 25.11 -8.94
N GLN A 333 -10.87 26.43 -9.07
CA GLN A 333 -9.78 27.38 -8.88
C GLN A 333 -9.29 27.22 -7.43
N ILE A 334 -8.14 26.65 -7.25
CA ILE A 334 -7.42 26.68 -5.97
C ILE A 334 -6.87 28.09 -5.88
N GLU A 335 -7.56 28.97 -5.15
CA GLU A 335 -7.02 30.29 -4.77
C GLU A 335 -5.68 30.05 -4.03
N ASN A 336 -4.64 30.60 -4.60
CA ASN A 336 -3.35 30.72 -3.95
C ASN A 336 -3.51 31.69 -2.77
N PRO A 337 -3.21 31.34 -1.53
CA PRO A 337 -3.17 32.29 -0.44
C PRO A 337 -1.82 33.05 -0.46
N SER A 338 -1.63 33.89 -1.46
CA SER A 338 -0.60 34.93 -1.45
C SER A 338 -1.30 36.29 -1.47
N ASN A 339 -1.79 36.70 -0.32
CA ASN A 339 -2.02 38.12 -0.05
C ASN A 339 -1.19 38.47 1.20
N GLU A 340 -0.02 39.04 0.90
CA GLU A 340 0.73 39.85 1.84
C GLU A 340 -0.16 40.96 2.39
N LEU A 341 -0.28 40.98 3.70
CA LEU A 341 -0.84 42.14 4.42
C LEU A 341 0.08 43.34 4.21
N PRO A 342 -0.43 44.53 3.83
CA PRO A 342 0.42 45.73 3.75
C PRO A 342 0.84 46.13 5.16
N LEU A 343 2.13 46.24 5.36
CA LEU A 343 2.72 46.88 6.54
C LEU A 343 2.31 48.35 6.57
N ASN A 344 1.48 48.71 7.56
CA ASN A 344 1.19 50.09 7.88
C ASN A 344 2.41 50.70 8.59
N PRO A 345 3.00 51.82 8.13
CA PRO A 345 4.03 52.52 8.91
C PRO A 345 3.35 53.30 10.02
N LEU A 346 3.81 53.02 11.23
CA LEU A 346 3.48 53.85 12.41
C LEU A 346 4.17 55.22 12.32
N ASN A 347 3.33 56.23 12.47
CA ASN A 347 3.73 57.48 13.12
C ASN A 347 3.41 57.39 14.62
#